data_8ac41601c68ac493502b3e76b2502ab8
#
_entry.id   8ac41601c68ac493502b3e76b2502ab8
#
_cell.length_a   1.000
_cell.length_b   1.000
_cell.length_c   1.000
_cell.angle_alpha   90.00
_cell.angle_beta   90.00
_cell.angle_gamma   90.00
#
_symmetry.space_group_name_H-M   'P 1'
#
loop_
_entity.id
_entity.type
_entity.pdbx_description
1 polymer ?
#
loop_
_entity_poly.entity_id
_entity_poly.type
_entity_poly.pdbx_seq_one_letter_code
_entity_poly.pdbx_strand_id
1 'polypeptide(L)'
;FGVNFSVKSPLGFGSRYNDGIQYLEATDSTGRKLAPAEFRMGSMYPRSEGGIVQATVNGVAGELPSPDASWVRLKGVFRVPVSRSVESPVYEFPLAEEAEEHVPLPGANDREEAGGGDIVLSESVPTGRLFLKECSTFERNGKKMRKMILGLGVESSFDLDRFEILNEKDEVLETESRGGGSRMNSSYREWTRRLQFEEPENMQKLRFRMIYKVPVEPVSVPVDVKLGMRGEIREKKK
;
A
#
# COMPACT_ATOMS: atom_id res chain seq x y z
N PHE A 1 -0.70 -26.72 11.25
CA PHE A 1 -1.46 -26.56 9.99
C PHE A 1 -1.47 -25.08 9.58
N GLY A 2 -1.51 -24.83 8.27
CA GLY A 2 -1.59 -23.45 7.73
C GLY A 2 -3.04 -23.09 7.40
N VAL A 3 -3.39 -21.82 7.61
CA VAL A 3 -4.69 -21.25 7.26
C VAL A 3 -4.46 -19.93 6.51
N ASN A 4 -5.12 -19.78 5.36
CA ASN A 4 -5.02 -18.57 4.58
C ASN A 4 -6.40 -17.91 4.46
N PHE A 5 -6.46 -16.62 4.76
CA PHE A 5 -7.63 -15.79 4.53
C PHE A 5 -7.36 -14.77 3.43
N SER A 6 -8.39 -14.42 2.70
CA SER A 6 -8.37 -13.28 1.79
C SER A 6 -9.18 -12.15 2.38
N VAL A 7 -8.57 -10.99 2.52
CA VAL A 7 -9.23 -9.76 2.98
C VAL A 7 -9.38 -8.83 1.79
N LYS A 8 -10.59 -8.29 1.60
CA LYS A 8 -10.90 -7.31 0.56
C LYS A 8 -11.31 -6.00 1.21
N SER A 9 -10.79 -4.89 0.73
CA SER A 9 -11.10 -3.56 1.24
C SER A 9 -11.23 -2.55 0.10
N PRO A 10 -12.23 -1.63 0.16
CA PRO A 10 -12.27 -0.46 -0.72
C PRO A 10 -11.19 0.57 -0.35
N LEU A 11 -10.68 0.51 0.88
CA LEU A 11 -9.49 1.26 1.30
C LEU A 11 -8.24 0.47 0.91
N GLY A 12 -7.17 1.18 0.59
CA GLY A 12 -5.86 0.55 0.43
C GLY A 12 -5.42 -0.11 1.73
N PHE A 13 -4.49 -1.05 1.66
CA PHE A 13 -3.81 -1.56 2.86
C PHE A 13 -2.59 -0.70 3.16
N GLY A 14 -2.32 -0.49 4.46
CA GLY A 14 -1.13 0.25 4.90
C GLY A 14 0.15 -0.53 4.60
N SER A 15 1.22 0.18 4.22
CA SER A 15 2.52 -0.41 3.91
C SER A 15 3.28 -0.93 5.13
N ARG A 16 2.85 -0.59 6.32
CA ARG A 16 3.45 -1.08 7.57
C ARG A 16 3.00 -2.51 7.85
N TYR A 17 3.62 -3.44 7.15
CA TYR A 17 3.44 -4.89 7.31
C TYR A 17 3.84 -5.44 8.69
N ASN A 18 4.37 -4.62 9.57
CA ASN A 18 4.91 -5.05 10.85
C ASN A 18 4.01 -4.75 12.06
N ASP A 19 2.70 -4.57 11.87
CA ASP A 19 1.78 -4.39 13.01
C ASP A 19 1.60 -5.68 13.84
N GLY A 20 2.64 -6.47 13.87
CA GLY A 20 2.76 -7.57 14.79
C GLY A 20 2.09 -8.86 14.31
N ILE A 21 2.46 -9.91 14.98
CA ILE A 21 1.79 -11.19 14.93
C ILE A 21 0.45 -11.02 15.64
N GLN A 22 -0.63 -11.41 14.99
CA GLN A 22 -1.96 -11.42 15.58
C GLN A 22 -2.34 -12.86 15.95
N TYR A 23 -3.05 -13.00 17.04
CA TYR A 23 -3.41 -14.30 17.59
C TYR A 23 -4.91 -14.49 17.55
N LEU A 24 -5.35 -15.66 17.06
CA LEU A 24 -6.72 -16.13 17.20
C LEU A 24 -6.75 -17.34 18.13
N GLU A 25 -7.75 -17.38 19.01
CA GLU A 25 -8.02 -18.54 19.84
C GLU A 25 -8.35 -19.74 18.93
N ALA A 26 -7.77 -20.89 19.24
CA ALA A 26 -8.02 -22.13 18.52
C ALA A 26 -8.60 -23.18 19.46
N THR A 27 -9.66 -23.86 19.01
CA THR A 27 -10.31 -24.95 19.76
C THR A 27 -10.69 -26.06 18.80
N ASP A 28 -10.41 -27.28 19.10
CA ASP A 28 -10.81 -28.42 18.28
C ASP A 28 -12.22 -28.96 18.61
N SER A 29 -12.72 -29.92 17.81
CA SER A 29 -14.06 -30.46 17.96
C SER A 29 -14.24 -31.31 19.22
N THR A 30 -13.17 -31.70 19.90
CA THR A 30 -13.22 -32.42 21.19
C THR A 30 -13.34 -31.45 22.37
N GLY A 31 -13.30 -30.13 22.10
CA GLY A 31 -13.32 -29.08 23.13
C GLY A 31 -11.95 -28.72 23.67
N ARG A 32 -10.88 -29.32 23.15
CA ARG A 32 -9.51 -29.00 23.57
C ARG A 32 -9.13 -27.63 23.06
N LYS A 33 -8.65 -26.75 23.96
CA LYS A 33 -7.99 -25.50 23.60
C LYS A 33 -6.60 -25.81 23.08
N LEU A 34 -6.30 -25.29 21.89
CA LEU A 34 -4.99 -25.36 21.26
C LEU A 34 -4.20 -24.06 21.54
N ALA A 35 -2.89 -24.11 21.34
CA ALA A 35 -2.11 -22.89 21.30
C ALA A 35 -2.70 -21.90 20.28
N PRO A 36 -2.75 -20.58 20.61
CA PRO A 36 -3.29 -19.59 19.70
C PRO A 36 -2.63 -19.66 18.32
N ALA A 37 -3.43 -19.58 17.27
CA ALA A 37 -2.90 -19.53 15.92
C ALA A 37 -2.33 -18.14 15.63
N GLU A 38 -1.09 -18.12 15.15
CA GLU A 38 -0.39 -16.90 14.74
C GLU A 38 -0.77 -16.52 13.32
N PHE A 39 -1.12 -15.25 13.11
CA PHE A 39 -1.45 -14.72 11.81
C PHE A 39 -0.54 -13.56 11.45
N ARG A 40 -0.09 -13.55 10.20
CA ARG A 40 0.67 -12.45 9.60
C ARG A 40 0.04 -12.04 8.30
N MET A 41 0.01 -10.74 8.04
CA MET A 41 -0.35 -10.28 6.71
C MET A 41 0.72 -10.75 5.73
N GLY A 42 0.29 -11.47 4.71
CA GLY A 42 1.13 -11.91 3.60
C GLY A 42 1.23 -10.84 2.50
N SER A 43 1.64 -11.28 1.32
CA SER A 43 1.77 -10.38 0.17
C SER A 43 0.43 -9.73 -0.18
N MET A 44 0.45 -8.41 -0.37
CA MET A 44 -0.68 -7.69 -0.96
C MET A 44 -0.54 -7.71 -2.47
N TYR A 45 -1.60 -8.10 -3.13
CA TYR A 45 -1.71 -7.96 -4.56
C TYR A 45 -2.74 -6.86 -4.83
N PRO A 46 -2.33 -5.70 -5.34
CA PRO A 46 -3.28 -4.72 -5.82
C PRO A 46 -3.92 -5.27 -7.10
N ARG A 47 -4.99 -6.03 -6.97
CA ARG A 47 -5.90 -6.28 -8.07
C ARG A 47 -7.01 -5.26 -7.96
N SER A 48 -6.88 -4.20 -8.71
CA SER A 48 -7.91 -3.19 -8.85
C SER A 48 -8.96 -3.63 -9.89
N GLU A 49 -9.78 -4.60 -9.56
CA GLU A 49 -11.08 -4.69 -10.20
C GLU A 49 -12.05 -3.87 -9.34
N GLY A 50 -12.50 -2.72 -9.86
CA GLY A 50 -13.46 -1.85 -9.18
C GLY A 50 -12.94 -1.13 -7.92
N GLY A 51 -11.63 -0.85 -7.80
CA GLY A 51 -11.06 -0.12 -6.65
C GLY A 51 -10.94 -0.95 -5.37
N ILE A 52 -11.16 -2.25 -5.42
CA ILE A 52 -11.04 -3.14 -4.27
C ILE A 52 -9.64 -3.73 -4.23
N VAL A 53 -8.94 -3.55 -3.12
CA VAL A 53 -7.62 -4.15 -2.86
C VAL A 53 -7.81 -5.46 -2.09
N GLN A 54 -7.06 -6.48 -2.48
CA GLN A 54 -7.09 -7.78 -1.82
C GLN A 54 -5.74 -8.07 -1.16
N ALA A 55 -5.76 -8.52 0.09
CA ALA A 55 -4.59 -9.02 0.81
C ALA A 55 -4.78 -10.47 1.23
N THR A 56 -3.69 -11.21 1.31
CA THR A 56 -3.66 -12.54 1.91
C THR A 56 -3.19 -12.45 3.35
N VAL A 57 -3.82 -13.19 4.23
CA VAL A 57 -3.41 -13.34 5.62
C VAL A 57 -3.04 -14.80 5.83
N ASN A 58 -1.80 -15.04 6.18
CA ASN A 58 -1.27 -16.38 6.40
C ASN A 58 -1.24 -16.67 7.89
N GLY A 59 -1.87 -17.76 8.31
CA GLY A 59 -1.88 -18.23 9.68
C GLY A 59 -1.17 -19.56 9.84
N VAL A 60 -0.49 -19.73 10.97
CA VAL A 60 0.14 -20.99 11.38
C VAL A 60 -0.34 -21.32 12.77
N ALA A 61 -0.93 -22.51 12.94
CA ALA A 61 -1.23 -23.05 14.25
C ALA A 61 -0.01 -23.81 14.78
N GLY A 62 0.44 -23.41 15.96
CA GLY A 62 1.61 -24.00 16.61
C GLY A 62 1.37 -25.39 17.21
N GLU A 63 0.11 -25.81 17.32
CA GLU A 63 -0.26 -27.09 17.94
C GLU A 63 -1.20 -27.86 17.02
N LEU A 64 -1.03 -29.19 17.00
CA LEU A 64 -1.93 -30.06 16.25
C LEU A 64 -3.20 -30.34 17.05
N PRO A 65 -4.37 -30.40 16.40
CA PRO A 65 -5.60 -30.82 17.03
C PRO A 65 -5.53 -32.28 17.47
N SER A 66 -6.47 -32.68 18.33
CA SER A 66 -6.61 -34.07 18.78
C SER A 66 -6.79 -35.02 17.58
N PRO A 67 -6.27 -36.25 17.62
CA PRO A 67 -6.40 -37.21 16.51
C PRO A 67 -7.85 -37.45 16.08
N ASP A 68 -8.78 -37.37 17.03
CA ASP A 68 -10.21 -37.59 16.80
C ASP A 68 -10.95 -36.30 16.41
N ALA A 69 -10.24 -35.20 16.29
CA ALA A 69 -10.85 -33.92 15.93
C ALA A 69 -11.30 -33.92 14.46
N SER A 70 -12.52 -33.50 14.23
CA SER A 70 -13.10 -33.37 12.88
C SER A 70 -13.04 -31.94 12.34
N TRP A 71 -12.82 -30.93 13.19
CA TRP A 71 -12.69 -29.52 12.83
C TRP A 71 -11.89 -28.76 13.90
N VAL A 72 -11.37 -27.60 13.48
CA VAL A 72 -10.79 -26.58 14.37
C VAL A 72 -11.59 -25.31 14.21
N ARG A 73 -11.94 -24.65 15.32
CA ARG A 73 -12.55 -23.31 15.35
C ARG A 73 -11.49 -22.29 15.68
N LEU A 74 -11.41 -21.25 14.86
CA LEU A 74 -10.63 -20.06 15.11
C LEU A 74 -11.56 -18.91 15.48
N LYS A 75 -11.29 -18.24 16.59
CA LYS A 75 -12.11 -17.14 17.10
C LYS A 75 -11.25 -15.99 17.61
N GLY A 76 -11.67 -14.75 17.30
CA GLY A 76 -11.01 -13.56 17.78
C GLY A 76 -11.32 -12.33 16.91
N VAL A 77 -10.43 -11.37 16.98
CA VAL A 77 -10.51 -10.15 16.17
C VAL A 77 -9.19 -9.99 15.42
N PHE A 78 -9.28 -9.83 14.11
CA PHE A 78 -8.15 -9.53 13.27
C PHE A 78 -8.14 -8.03 12.94
N ARG A 79 -7.06 -7.33 13.26
CA ARG A 79 -6.88 -5.92 12.94
C ARG A 79 -6.21 -5.79 11.59
N VAL A 80 -6.90 -5.19 10.66
CA VAL A 80 -6.42 -4.98 9.28
C VAL A 80 -5.92 -3.54 9.16
N PRO A 81 -4.60 -3.33 8.97
CA PRO A 81 -4.07 -2.00 8.72
C PRO A 81 -4.57 -1.52 7.36
N VAL A 82 -5.22 -0.37 7.34
CA VAL A 82 -5.77 0.24 6.13
C VAL A 82 -5.17 1.62 5.91
N SER A 83 -5.19 2.08 4.67
CA SER A 83 -4.71 3.39 4.28
C SER A 83 -5.69 4.05 3.31
N ARG A 84 -5.74 5.37 3.33
CA ARG A 84 -6.42 6.15 2.30
C ARG A 84 -5.40 6.76 1.35
N SER A 85 -5.77 6.94 0.10
CA SER A 85 -4.99 7.71 -0.86
C SER A 85 -5.23 9.19 -0.66
N VAL A 86 -4.17 9.97 -0.71
CA VAL A 86 -4.18 11.44 -0.57
C VAL A 86 -3.38 12.01 -1.74
N GLU A 87 -3.80 13.17 -2.22
CA GLU A 87 -3.13 13.90 -3.29
C GLU A 87 -2.17 14.94 -2.70
N SER A 88 -0.99 15.07 -3.27
CA SER A 88 -0.09 16.17 -2.97
C SER A 88 -0.54 17.46 -3.66
N PRO A 89 0.04 18.61 -3.30
CA PRO A 89 0.04 19.77 -4.19
C PRO A 89 0.57 19.41 -5.59
N VAL A 90 0.25 20.26 -6.57
CA VAL A 90 0.81 20.17 -7.92
C VAL A 90 2.23 20.72 -7.90
N TYR A 91 3.17 19.96 -8.46
CA TYR A 91 4.55 20.37 -8.67
C TYR A 91 4.79 20.68 -10.15
N GLU A 92 5.73 21.56 -10.42
CA GLU A 92 6.07 21.98 -11.78
C GLU A 92 7.58 21.85 -11.99
N PHE A 93 7.98 21.13 -13.03
CA PHE A 93 9.37 21.10 -13.48
C PHE A 93 9.50 21.71 -14.87
N PRO A 94 10.65 22.37 -15.17
CA PRO A 94 10.96 22.71 -16.55
C PRO A 94 11.07 21.43 -17.39
N LEU A 95 10.73 21.50 -18.67
CA LEU A 95 10.92 20.39 -19.61
C LEU A 95 12.40 20.26 -20.01
N ALA A 96 13.25 20.05 -19.03
CA ALA A 96 14.68 19.81 -19.18
C ALA A 96 14.99 18.32 -19.14
N GLU A 97 16.17 17.93 -19.58
CA GLU A 97 16.63 16.54 -19.51
C GLU A 97 16.68 16.04 -18.06
N GLU A 98 17.11 16.91 -17.15
CA GLU A 98 17.14 16.65 -15.71
C GLU A 98 16.64 17.87 -14.92
N ALA A 99 15.94 17.63 -13.83
CA ALA A 99 15.53 18.62 -12.85
C ALA A 99 15.45 17.98 -11.47
N GLU A 100 15.70 18.77 -10.44
CA GLU A 100 15.63 18.33 -9.04
C GLU A 100 15.12 19.46 -8.15
N GLU A 101 14.27 19.12 -7.18
CA GLU A 101 13.73 20.06 -6.20
C GLU A 101 13.49 19.35 -4.86
N HIS A 102 13.78 20.05 -3.76
CA HIS A 102 13.43 19.62 -2.42
C HIS A 102 12.08 20.19 -2.02
N VAL A 103 11.14 19.33 -1.72
CA VAL A 103 9.76 19.71 -1.43
C VAL A 103 9.34 19.24 -0.04
N PRO A 104 8.50 20.02 0.68
CA PRO A 104 7.87 19.52 1.88
C PRO A 104 6.93 18.37 1.51
N LEU A 105 6.98 17.28 2.28
CA LEU A 105 6.08 16.16 2.09
C LEU A 105 4.79 16.39 2.88
N PRO A 106 3.62 16.32 2.25
CA PRO A 106 2.35 16.43 2.95
C PRO A 106 2.15 15.22 3.88
N GLY A 107 1.48 15.43 5.00
CA GLY A 107 1.03 14.35 5.90
C GLY A 107 1.96 13.99 7.05
N ALA A 108 3.04 14.74 7.29
CA ALA A 108 3.82 14.57 8.51
C ALA A 108 3.10 15.09 9.76
N ASN A 109 2.23 16.07 9.60
CA ASN A 109 1.47 16.69 10.70
C ASN A 109 0.10 16.03 10.93
N ASP A 110 -0.40 15.19 10.02
CA ASP A 110 -1.71 14.54 10.17
C ASP A 110 -1.70 13.36 11.18
N ARG A 111 -0.62 13.19 11.93
CA ARG A 111 -0.49 12.16 12.96
C ARG A 111 -1.06 12.54 14.32
N GLU A 112 -1.58 13.74 14.48
CA GLU A 112 -2.00 14.26 15.78
C GLU A 112 -3.26 13.62 16.39
N GLU A 113 -4.04 12.83 15.65
CA GLU A 113 -5.33 12.33 16.18
C GLU A 113 -5.42 10.82 16.46
N ALA A 114 -4.39 10.05 16.21
CA ALA A 114 -4.41 8.59 16.45
C ALA A 114 -3.69 8.20 17.73
N GLY A 115 -4.30 8.44 18.89
CA GLY A 115 -4.14 7.65 20.11
C GLY A 115 -2.87 7.82 20.92
N GLY A 116 -2.94 8.66 21.96
CA GLY A 116 -2.42 8.45 23.33
C GLY A 116 -1.04 7.83 23.53
N GLY A 117 0.01 8.52 23.16
CA GLY A 117 1.37 8.27 23.62
C GLY A 117 2.23 9.48 23.29
N ASP A 118 3.00 9.99 24.26
CA ASP A 118 3.90 11.13 24.09
C ASP A 118 4.91 10.89 22.96
N ILE A 119 4.52 11.23 21.75
CA ILE A 119 5.43 11.27 20.60
C ILE A 119 5.98 12.68 20.58
N VAL A 120 7.25 12.84 20.93
CA VAL A 120 8.01 14.06 20.69
C VAL A 120 8.01 14.29 19.18
N LEU A 121 7.15 15.21 18.75
CA LEU A 121 7.08 15.65 17.34
C LEU A 121 8.40 16.35 17.01
N SER A 122 9.15 15.78 16.08
CA SER A 122 10.20 16.54 15.41
C SER A 122 9.50 17.68 14.65
N GLU A 123 9.80 18.93 15.00
CA GLU A 123 9.24 20.15 14.39
C GLU A 123 9.58 20.29 12.88
N SER A 124 10.36 19.39 12.31
CA SER A 124 10.73 19.44 10.90
C SER A 124 9.75 18.64 10.05
N VAL A 125 9.01 19.34 9.19
CA VAL A 125 8.25 18.72 8.10
C VAL A 125 9.24 17.88 7.28
N PRO A 126 9.01 16.57 7.09
CA PRO A 126 9.92 15.77 6.30
C PRO A 126 9.98 16.31 4.88
N THR A 127 11.18 16.53 4.40
CA THR A 127 11.41 16.95 3.03
C THR A 127 11.68 15.75 2.13
N GLY A 128 11.12 15.79 0.93
CA GLY A 128 11.41 14.83 -0.12
C GLY A 128 12.21 15.48 -1.24
N ARG A 129 13.09 14.72 -1.86
CA ARG A 129 13.80 15.10 -3.07
C ARG A 129 13.03 14.58 -4.28
N LEU A 130 12.28 15.45 -4.94
CA LEU A 130 11.68 15.18 -6.25
C LEU A 130 12.74 15.34 -7.33
N PHE A 131 12.76 14.44 -8.31
CA PHE A 131 13.67 14.55 -9.44
C PHE A 131 13.07 14.02 -10.73
N LEU A 132 13.47 14.65 -11.84
CA LEU A 132 13.19 14.27 -13.21
C LEU A 132 14.50 13.84 -13.88
N LYS A 133 14.48 12.76 -14.61
CA LYS A 133 15.61 12.26 -15.41
C LYS A 133 15.14 11.75 -16.76
N GLU A 134 16.05 11.71 -17.72
CA GLU A 134 15.82 11.13 -19.06
C GLU A 134 14.58 11.71 -19.77
N CYS A 135 14.25 12.99 -19.52
CA CYS A 135 13.09 13.62 -20.15
C CYS A 135 13.39 13.91 -21.63
N SER A 136 12.73 13.19 -22.52
CA SER A 136 12.92 13.34 -23.97
C SER A 136 11.63 13.07 -24.75
N THR A 137 11.60 13.54 -25.98
CA THR A 137 10.48 13.34 -26.90
C THR A 137 10.82 12.34 -27.99
N PHE A 138 9.80 11.65 -28.48
CA PHE A 138 9.89 10.75 -29.64
C PHE A 138 8.55 10.71 -30.35
N GLU A 139 8.54 10.20 -31.57
CA GLU A 139 7.31 10.04 -32.34
C GLU A 139 6.84 8.58 -32.31
N ARG A 140 5.53 8.38 -32.14
CA ARG A 140 4.89 7.06 -32.19
C ARG A 140 3.52 7.18 -32.86
N ASN A 141 3.32 6.48 -33.95
CA ASN A 141 2.06 6.48 -34.71
C ASN A 141 1.60 7.92 -35.12
N GLY A 142 2.52 8.77 -35.54
CA GLY A 142 2.23 10.16 -35.91
C GLY A 142 1.91 11.09 -34.73
N LYS A 143 2.08 10.63 -33.49
CA LYS A 143 1.86 11.41 -32.28
C LYS A 143 3.19 11.73 -31.60
N LYS A 144 3.31 12.94 -31.09
CA LYS A 144 4.45 13.35 -30.28
C LYS A 144 4.28 12.77 -28.89
N MET A 145 5.20 11.92 -28.49
CA MET A 145 5.23 11.25 -27.19
C MET A 145 6.37 11.82 -26.34
N ARG A 146 6.16 11.87 -25.04
CA ARG A 146 7.20 12.19 -24.06
C ARG A 146 7.48 10.97 -23.18
N LYS A 147 8.74 10.71 -22.94
CA LYS A 147 9.20 9.71 -21.97
C LYS A 147 10.06 10.37 -20.91
N MET A 148 10.00 9.86 -19.68
CA MET A 148 10.77 10.38 -18.56
C MET A 148 10.90 9.37 -17.43
N ILE A 149 11.86 9.63 -16.53
CA ILE A 149 11.92 9.01 -15.20
C ILE A 149 11.60 10.11 -14.19
N LEU A 150 10.51 9.91 -13.45
CA LEU A 150 10.13 10.76 -12.33
C LEU A 150 10.37 9.99 -11.03
N GLY A 151 10.97 10.62 -10.04
CA GLY A 151 11.33 9.96 -8.80
C GLY A 151 11.16 10.84 -7.57
N LEU A 152 11.05 10.16 -6.43
CA LEU A 152 10.97 10.73 -5.10
C LEU A 152 11.93 10.01 -4.17
N GLY A 153 12.82 10.74 -3.54
CA GLY A 153 13.70 10.26 -2.47
C GLY A 153 13.29 10.85 -1.12
N VAL A 154 13.14 10.02 -0.10
CA VAL A 154 12.72 10.44 1.25
C VAL A 154 13.47 9.72 2.35
N GLU A 155 13.65 10.37 3.48
CA GLU A 155 14.24 9.80 4.70
C GLU A 155 13.18 9.27 5.69
N SER A 156 11.93 9.17 5.25
CA SER A 156 10.82 8.78 6.12
C SER A 156 10.03 7.59 5.60
N SER A 157 9.10 7.10 6.40
CA SER A 157 8.16 6.03 6.05
C SER A 157 7.03 6.50 5.11
N PHE A 158 7.34 7.38 4.17
CA PHE A 158 6.37 7.82 3.16
C PHE A 158 6.02 6.67 2.21
N ASP A 159 4.78 6.55 1.80
CA ASP A 159 4.29 5.47 0.92
C ASP A 159 3.71 6.05 -0.37
N LEU A 160 4.57 6.24 -1.35
CA LEU A 160 4.19 6.72 -2.68
C LEU A 160 3.45 5.61 -3.44
N ASP A 161 2.21 5.88 -3.86
CA ASP A 161 1.44 5.00 -4.74
C ASP A 161 1.82 5.22 -6.21
N ARG A 162 1.62 6.45 -6.69
CA ARG A 162 1.92 6.82 -8.08
C ARG A 162 2.16 8.31 -8.27
N PHE A 163 2.70 8.65 -9.43
CA PHE A 163 2.67 10.00 -9.99
C PHE A 163 1.53 10.12 -11.00
N GLU A 164 0.84 11.24 -11.00
CA GLU A 164 -0.12 11.62 -12.03
C GLU A 164 0.39 12.85 -12.78
N ILE A 165 0.51 12.73 -14.10
CA ILE A 165 0.91 13.85 -14.98
C ILE A 165 -0.33 14.63 -15.33
N LEU A 166 -0.24 15.95 -15.28
CA LEU A 166 -1.36 16.86 -15.48
C LEU A 166 -1.15 17.72 -16.71
N ASN A 167 -2.25 18.07 -17.38
CA ASN A 167 -2.25 19.13 -18.38
C ASN A 167 -2.37 20.51 -17.70
N GLU A 168 -2.42 21.58 -18.49
CA GLU A 168 -2.54 22.97 -17.99
C GLU A 168 -3.87 23.24 -17.25
N LYS A 169 -4.88 22.38 -17.40
CA LYS A 169 -6.18 22.48 -16.74
C LYS A 169 -6.30 21.60 -15.50
N ASP A 170 -5.20 21.02 -15.01
CA ASP A 170 -5.15 20.05 -13.91
C ASP A 170 -5.86 18.71 -14.19
N GLU A 171 -6.12 18.40 -15.46
CA GLU A 171 -6.68 17.12 -15.84
C GLU A 171 -5.56 16.08 -15.98
N VAL A 172 -5.81 14.87 -15.47
CA VAL A 172 -4.83 13.78 -15.51
C VAL A 172 -4.65 13.29 -16.94
N LEU A 173 -3.41 13.30 -17.42
CA LEU A 173 -3.05 12.71 -18.70
C LEU A 173 -2.97 11.19 -18.61
N GLU A 174 -3.43 10.51 -19.63
CA GLU A 174 -3.24 9.08 -19.75
C GLU A 174 -1.74 8.77 -19.87
N THR A 175 -1.21 8.00 -18.93
CA THR A 175 0.21 7.65 -18.87
C THR A 175 0.41 6.16 -18.96
N GLU A 176 1.35 5.72 -19.81
CA GLU A 176 1.83 4.35 -19.81
C GLU A 176 3.01 4.23 -18.81
N SER A 177 2.87 3.38 -17.80
CA SER A 177 4.01 3.03 -16.94
C SER A 177 4.87 1.96 -17.62
N ARG A 178 6.12 2.30 -17.89
CA ARG A 178 7.12 1.40 -18.52
C ARG A 178 8.07 0.78 -17.48
N GLY A 179 7.61 0.66 -16.25
CA GLY A 179 8.36 0.12 -15.15
C GLY A 179 8.80 1.20 -14.16
N GLY A 180 9.49 0.77 -13.15
CA GLY A 180 9.99 1.62 -12.09
C GLY A 180 10.74 0.77 -11.07
N GLY A 181 11.30 1.40 -10.08
CA GLY A 181 12.01 0.73 -9.02
C GLY A 181 11.82 1.43 -7.68
N SER A 182 12.16 0.74 -6.63
CA SER A 182 12.38 1.34 -5.33
C SER A 182 13.71 0.86 -4.79
N ARG A 183 14.51 1.78 -4.25
CA ARG A 183 15.70 1.47 -3.47
C ARG A 183 15.42 1.87 -2.03
N MET A 184 15.83 1.06 -1.10
CA MET A 184 15.67 1.30 0.32
C MET A 184 16.93 0.90 1.05
N ASN A 185 17.39 1.76 1.94
CA ASN A 185 18.33 1.43 3.00
C ASN A 185 17.69 1.71 4.37
N SER A 186 18.44 1.67 5.45
CA SER A 186 17.91 1.85 6.81
C SER A 186 17.25 3.21 7.07
N SER A 187 17.63 4.25 6.32
CA SER A 187 17.20 5.64 6.56
C SER A 187 16.63 6.36 5.35
N TYR A 188 16.75 5.78 4.17
CA TYR A 188 16.39 6.45 2.92
C TYR A 188 15.64 5.51 1.99
N ARG A 189 14.60 6.03 1.35
CA ARG A 189 13.84 5.33 0.34
C ARG A 189 13.70 6.18 -0.91
N GLU A 190 13.93 5.58 -2.06
CA GLU A 190 13.78 6.21 -3.36
C GLU A 190 12.84 5.40 -4.23
N TRP A 191 11.86 6.08 -4.84
CA TRP A 191 10.99 5.51 -5.85
C TRP A 191 11.27 6.17 -7.19
N THR A 192 11.26 5.38 -8.23
CA THR A 192 11.34 5.84 -9.60
C THR A 192 10.21 5.25 -10.43
N ARG A 193 9.69 6.01 -11.39
CA ARG A 193 8.71 5.55 -12.37
C ARG A 193 9.12 6.03 -13.75
N ARG A 194 9.17 5.09 -14.70
CA ARG A 194 9.30 5.40 -16.12
C ARG A 194 7.92 5.61 -16.69
N LEU A 195 7.64 6.81 -17.17
CA LEU A 195 6.35 7.23 -17.68
C LEU A 195 6.47 7.59 -19.15
N GLN A 196 5.43 7.28 -19.91
CA GLN A 196 5.25 7.74 -21.28
C GLN A 196 3.83 8.23 -21.47
N PHE A 197 3.67 9.35 -22.18
CA PHE A 197 2.36 9.91 -22.49
C PHE A 197 2.42 10.72 -23.80
N GLU A 198 1.25 10.95 -24.41
CA GLU A 198 1.11 11.84 -25.57
C GLU A 198 1.32 13.27 -25.09
N GLU A 199 2.30 13.96 -25.67
CA GLU A 199 2.63 15.32 -25.28
C GLU A 199 1.56 16.29 -25.79
N PRO A 200 0.87 17.05 -24.91
CA PRO A 200 -0.05 18.09 -25.32
C PRO A 200 0.64 19.15 -26.19
N GLU A 201 -0.10 19.69 -27.16
CA GLU A 201 0.36 20.85 -27.91
C GLU A 201 0.70 22.01 -26.96
N ASN A 202 1.72 22.67 -27.00
CA ASN A 202 2.13 23.81 -26.16
C ASN A 202 2.54 23.49 -24.70
N MET A 203 2.83 22.23 -24.38
CA MET A 203 3.36 21.89 -23.05
C MET A 203 4.71 22.58 -22.83
N GLN A 204 4.76 23.52 -21.90
CA GLN A 204 5.99 24.27 -21.56
C GLN A 204 6.66 23.76 -20.29
N LYS A 205 5.87 23.19 -19.39
CA LYS A 205 6.31 22.63 -18.10
C LYS A 205 5.70 21.26 -17.87
N LEU A 206 6.42 20.43 -17.16
CA LEU A 206 5.88 19.19 -16.62
C LEU A 206 5.12 19.52 -15.33
N ARG A 207 3.82 19.31 -15.34
CA ARG A 207 2.96 19.43 -14.16
C ARG A 207 2.58 18.04 -13.68
N PHE A 208 2.71 17.79 -12.40
CA PHE A 208 2.41 16.48 -11.82
C PHE A 208 2.04 16.60 -10.35
N ARG A 209 1.38 15.59 -9.85
CA ARG A 209 1.14 15.40 -8.41
C ARG A 209 1.49 13.98 -8.00
N MET A 210 1.71 13.79 -6.72
CA MET A 210 1.89 12.49 -6.11
C MET A 210 0.58 12.02 -5.50
N ILE A 211 0.28 10.75 -5.69
CA ILE A 211 -0.73 10.05 -4.90
C ILE A 211 0.02 9.18 -3.90
N TYR A 212 -0.23 9.38 -2.62
CA TYR A 212 0.44 8.66 -1.55
C TYR A 212 -0.57 8.10 -0.55
N LYS A 213 -0.13 7.11 0.22
CA LYS A 213 -0.98 6.42 1.18
C LYS A 213 -0.73 6.94 2.58
N VAL A 214 -1.80 7.32 3.26
CA VAL A 214 -1.78 7.73 4.67
C VAL A 214 -2.47 6.63 5.48
N PRO A 215 -1.80 6.08 6.51
CA PRO A 215 -2.43 5.13 7.42
C PRO A 215 -3.66 5.75 8.07
N VAL A 216 -4.71 4.97 8.20
CA VAL A 216 -5.89 5.32 8.98
C VAL A 216 -6.07 4.28 10.09
N GLU A 217 -7.06 4.48 10.95
CA GLU A 217 -7.34 3.55 12.04
C GLU A 217 -7.56 2.13 11.50
N PRO A 218 -6.88 1.11 12.06
CA PRO A 218 -7.04 -0.27 11.62
C PRO A 218 -8.48 -0.76 11.76
N VAL A 219 -8.96 -1.46 10.74
CA VAL A 219 -10.30 -2.06 10.77
C VAL A 219 -10.26 -3.36 11.56
N SER A 220 -11.11 -3.45 12.58
CA SER A 220 -11.29 -4.67 13.37
C SER A 220 -12.27 -5.62 12.68
N VAL A 221 -11.80 -6.79 12.29
CA VAL A 221 -12.60 -7.84 11.63
C VAL A 221 -12.82 -8.99 12.60
N PRO A 222 -14.06 -9.23 13.07
CA PRO A 222 -14.33 -10.40 13.90
C PRO A 222 -14.20 -11.68 13.07
N VAL A 223 -13.50 -12.66 13.62
CA VAL A 223 -13.30 -13.97 13.02
C VAL A 223 -13.93 -15.03 13.93
N ASP A 224 -14.80 -15.84 13.36
CA ASP A 224 -15.36 -17.03 14.02
C ASP A 224 -15.63 -18.08 12.94
N VAL A 225 -14.61 -18.89 12.67
CA VAL A 225 -14.65 -19.87 11.58
C VAL A 225 -14.35 -21.26 12.08
N LYS A 226 -15.03 -22.24 11.53
CA LYS A 226 -14.74 -23.67 11.72
C LYS A 226 -14.13 -24.22 10.44
N LEU A 227 -12.95 -24.80 10.57
CA LEU A 227 -12.20 -25.41 9.49
C LEU A 227 -12.28 -26.93 9.66
N GLY A 228 -12.88 -27.61 8.69
CA GLY A 228 -12.93 -29.07 8.67
C GLY A 228 -11.54 -29.66 8.44
N MET A 229 -11.19 -30.73 9.12
CA MET A 229 -9.89 -31.41 9.01
C MET A 229 -9.66 -32.03 7.62
N ARG A 230 -10.67 -32.07 6.76
CA ARG A 230 -10.60 -32.54 5.36
C ARG A 230 -10.60 -31.39 4.33
N GLY A 231 -10.41 -30.15 4.76
CA GLY A 231 -10.34 -28.98 3.86
C GLY A 231 -11.68 -28.40 3.40
N GLU A 232 -12.81 -28.86 3.92
CA GLU A 232 -14.11 -28.27 3.65
C GLU A 232 -14.40 -27.11 4.61
N ILE A 233 -14.59 -25.90 4.07
CA ILE A 233 -15.09 -24.74 4.84
C ILE A 233 -16.62 -24.88 4.89
N ARG A 234 -17.19 -25.09 6.06
CA ARG A 234 -18.64 -25.03 6.25
C ARG A 234 -19.01 -23.67 6.85
N GLU A 235 -19.49 -22.76 6.00
CA GLU A 235 -20.14 -21.53 6.48
C GLU A 235 -21.51 -21.89 7.09
N LYS A 236 -21.73 -21.46 8.33
CA LYS A 236 -23.10 -21.45 8.86
C LYS A 236 -23.88 -20.31 8.17
N LYS A 237 -24.77 -20.65 7.24
CA LYS A 237 -25.80 -19.70 6.81
C LYS A 237 -26.63 -19.33 8.05
N LYS A 238 -26.66 -18.01 8.35
CA LYS A 238 -27.66 -17.43 9.28
C LYS A 238 -29.00 -17.34 8.61
#